data_a32463b744d9241315e756a8d918bb17
#
_entry.id   a32463b744d9241315e756a8d918bb17
#
_cell.length_a   1.000
_cell.length_b   1.000
_cell.length_c   1.000
_cell.angle_alpha   90.00
_cell.angle_beta   90.00
_cell.angle_gamma   90.00
#
_symmetry.space_group_name_H-M   'P 1'
#
loop_
_entity.id
_entity.type
_entity.pdbx_description
1 polymer ?
#
loop_
_entity_poly.entity_id
_entity_poly.type
_entity_poly.pdbx_seq_one_letter_code
_entity_poly.pdbx_strand_id
1 'polypeptide(L)'
;MAKVIHGKGIARLRKEMESIKNARLEVGFFDTAVYPSGVPVAYVASIHEFGWGPIPARPFMRPAMNAQRATWQRNFLSGFKAVANGQVTTKQVLDQMGMKISAQIKESISSVTSPALQESTVDARLRKLTAGVAATAKGSIAKPLVATGQMLNSVDYKVTA
;
A
#
# COMPACT_ATOMS: atom_id res chain seq x y z
N MET A 1 -3.23 9.24 -38.68
CA MET A 1 -2.59 10.53 -39.02
C MET A 1 -1.43 10.77 -38.04
N ALA A 2 -0.21 10.94 -38.55
CA ALA A 2 0.95 11.27 -37.70
C ALA A 2 0.85 12.73 -37.22
N LYS A 3 0.83 12.94 -35.92
CA LYS A 3 0.78 14.27 -35.29
C LYS A 3 2.18 14.87 -35.36
N VAL A 4 2.36 15.93 -36.13
CA VAL A 4 3.61 16.69 -36.17
C VAL A 4 3.82 17.39 -34.81
N ILE A 5 4.84 16.98 -34.05
CA ILE A 5 5.16 17.57 -32.76
C ILE A 5 6.09 18.75 -33.04
N HIS A 6 5.64 19.98 -32.79
CA HIS A 6 6.44 21.18 -32.92
C HIS A 6 7.52 21.25 -31.79
N GLY A 7 8.61 22.03 -31.98
CA GLY A 7 9.77 22.03 -31.09
C GLY A 7 9.49 22.14 -29.57
N LYS A 8 8.46 22.87 -29.15
CA LYS A 8 8.01 22.92 -27.75
C LYS A 8 7.49 21.55 -27.24
N GLY A 9 6.85 20.75 -28.11
CA GLY A 9 6.39 19.41 -27.79
C GLY A 9 7.52 18.43 -27.58
N ILE A 10 8.58 18.51 -28.37
CA ILE A 10 9.78 17.68 -28.25
C ILE A 10 10.53 17.98 -26.93
N ALA A 11 10.67 19.26 -26.58
CA ALA A 11 11.32 19.66 -25.33
C ALA A 11 10.55 19.14 -24.11
N ARG A 12 9.21 19.23 -24.14
CA ARG A 12 8.35 18.65 -23.09
C ARG A 12 8.52 17.14 -23.01
N LEU A 13 8.46 16.43 -24.13
CA LEU A 13 8.62 14.98 -24.17
C LEU A 13 9.97 14.54 -23.59
N ARG A 14 11.07 15.22 -23.97
CA ARG A 14 12.40 14.95 -23.40
C ARG A 14 12.41 15.12 -21.87
N LYS A 15 11.81 16.19 -21.35
CA LYS A 15 11.70 16.44 -19.90
C LYS A 15 10.93 15.34 -19.20
N GLU A 16 9.79 14.92 -19.75
CA GLU A 16 8.99 13.81 -19.17
C GLU A 16 9.74 12.48 -19.26
N MET A 17 10.44 12.19 -20.34
CA MET A 17 11.27 10.98 -20.43
C MET A 17 12.42 10.97 -19.41
N GLU A 18 13.04 12.11 -19.14
CA GLU A 18 14.05 12.23 -18.10
C GLU A 18 13.44 12.04 -16.71
N SER A 19 12.26 12.62 -16.48
CA SER A 19 11.48 12.40 -15.26
C SER A 19 11.15 10.91 -15.05
N ILE A 20 10.78 10.16 -16.09
CA ILE A 20 10.52 8.71 -16.00
C ILE A 20 11.75 7.94 -15.55
N LYS A 21 12.95 8.28 -16.08
CA LYS A 21 14.19 7.57 -15.71
C LYS A 21 14.54 7.70 -14.23
N ASN A 22 14.26 8.87 -13.65
CA ASN A 22 14.59 9.18 -12.26
C ASN A 22 13.40 8.93 -11.32
N ALA A 23 12.24 8.59 -11.87
CA ALA A 23 11.03 8.41 -11.11
C ALA A 23 11.05 7.13 -10.27
N ARG A 24 10.63 7.26 -9.01
CA ARG A 24 10.48 6.15 -8.07
C ARG A 24 9.13 6.24 -7.39
N LEU A 25 8.42 5.13 -7.37
CA LEU A 25 7.22 4.94 -6.58
C LEU A 25 7.50 3.89 -5.50
N GLU A 26 7.34 4.27 -4.27
CA GLU A 26 7.41 3.39 -3.10
C GLU A 26 6.03 3.28 -2.49
N VAL A 27 5.59 2.07 -2.17
CA VAL A 27 4.30 1.82 -1.52
C VAL A 27 4.49 0.83 -0.38
N GLY A 28 3.99 1.16 0.80
CA GLY A 28 4.13 0.29 1.96
C GLY A 28 4.06 1.05 3.28
N PHE A 29 4.87 0.63 4.23
CA PHE A 29 4.98 1.24 5.55
C PHE A 29 6.25 2.06 5.63
N PHE A 30 6.12 3.34 5.95
CA PHE A 30 7.25 4.23 6.10
C PHE A 30 7.68 4.32 7.58
N ASP A 31 8.91 4.70 7.82
CA ASP A 31 9.55 4.82 9.14
C ASP A 31 8.89 5.84 10.07
N THR A 32 8.16 6.79 9.48
CA THR A 32 7.38 7.79 10.23
C THR A 32 6.16 7.21 10.94
N ALA A 33 5.70 6.02 10.55
CA ALA A 33 4.53 5.37 11.13
C ALA A 33 4.93 4.51 12.34
N VAL A 34 4.54 4.96 13.54
CA VAL A 34 4.82 4.27 14.82
C VAL A 34 3.53 4.03 15.60
N TYR A 35 3.50 2.95 16.38
CA TYR A 35 2.44 2.71 17.35
C TYR A 35 2.58 3.67 18.55
N PRO A 36 1.53 3.86 19.37
CA PRO A 36 1.64 4.64 20.61
C PRO A 36 2.71 4.14 21.58
N SER A 37 3.10 2.88 21.47
CA SER A 37 4.20 2.26 22.22
C SER A 37 5.59 2.62 21.68
N GLY A 38 5.71 3.42 20.60
CA GLY A 38 6.97 3.73 19.93
C GLY A 38 7.46 2.65 18.95
N VAL A 39 6.78 1.51 18.86
CA VAL A 39 7.18 0.42 17.95
C VAL A 39 6.84 0.80 16.49
N PRO A 40 7.80 0.69 15.53
CA PRO A 40 7.53 0.97 14.12
C PRO A 40 6.46 0.04 13.54
N VAL A 41 5.51 0.61 12.79
CA VAL A 41 4.45 -0.18 12.14
C VAL A 41 5.04 -1.16 11.11
N ALA A 42 6.08 -0.75 10.39
CA ALA A 42 6.79 -1.60 9.43
C ALA A 42 7.36 -2.87 10.08
N TYR A 43 7.89 -2.77 11.31
CA TYR A 43 8.39 -3.93 12.07
C TYR A 43 7.27 -4.91 12.41
N VAL A 44 6.13 -4.42 12.92
CA VAL A 44 4.98 -5.27 13.22
C VAL A 44 4.40 -5.89 11.95
N ALA A 45 4.35 -5.13 10.85
CA ALA A 45 3.92 -5.61 9.55
C ALA A 45 4.81 -6.75 9.03
N SER A 46 6.14 -6.66 9.20
CA SER A 46 7.06 -7.73 8.81
C SER A 46 6.88 -9.00 9.63
N ILE A 47 6.63 -8.87 10.95
CA ILE A 47 6.31 -10.02 11.81
C ILE A 47 5.04 -10.73 11.29
N HIS A 48 4.02 -9.98 10.93
CA HIS A 48 2.80 -10.59 10.38
C HIS A 48 3.00 -11.18 8.99
N GLU A 49 3.77 -10.54 8.14
CA GLU A 49 4.03 -11.05 6.79
C GLU A 49 4.81 -12.37 6.79
N PHE A 50 5.79 -12.51 7.67
CA PHE A 50 6.72 -13.65 7.67
C PHE A 50 6.54 -14.63 8.84
N GLY A 51 5.86 -14.20 9.90
CA GLY A 51 5.80 -14.91 11.17
C GLY A 51 7.04 -14.62 12.04
N TRP A 52 6.90 -14.78 13.36
CA TRP A 52 8.01 -14.65 14.30
C TRP A 52 7.71 -15.42 15.59
N GLY A 53 8.56 -16.38 15.97
CA GLY A 53 8.37 -17.18 17.17
C GLY A 53 6.98 -17.83 17.20
N PRO A 54 6.14 -17.57 18.24
CA PRO A 54 4.82 -18.12 18.33
C PRO A 54 3.77 -17.42 17.43
N ILE A 55 4.14 -16.34 16.75
CA ILE A 55 3.22 -15.58 15.89
C ILE A 55 3.25 -16.20 14.49
N PRO A 56 2.13 -16.82 14.04
CA PRO A 56 2.08 -17.41 12.72
C PRO A 56 2.09 -16.35 11.63
N ALA A 57 2.70 -16.68 10.49
CA ALA A 57 2.66 -15.83 9.31
C ALA A 57 1.22 -15.61 8.83
N ARG A 58 0.89 -14.35 8.53
CA ARG A 58 -0.37 -13.90 7.94
C ARG A 58 -0.05 -12.98 6.78
N PRO A 59 0.46 -13.52 5.66
CA PRO A 59 0.93 -12.72 4.56
C PRO A 59 -0.21 -11.91 3.95
N PHE A 60 0.05 -10.66 3.66
CA PHE A 60 -0.88 -9.73 3.01
C PHE A 60 -0.21 -9.00 1.84
N MET A 61 1.08 -8.68 1.95
CA MET A 61 1.82 -7.96 0.92
C MET A 61 2.11 -8.86 -0.29
N ARG A 62 2.71 -10.02 -0.07
CA ARG A 62 3.04 -10.97 -1.15
C ARG A 62 1.82 -11.45 -1.94
N PRO A 63 0.70 -11.83 -1.32
CA PRO A 63 -0.52 -12.19 -2.05
C PRO A 63 -1.05 -11.04 -2.90
N ALA A 64 -1.08 -9.80 -2.38
CA ALA A 64 -1.50 -8.63 -3.15
C ALA A 64 -0.60 -8.39 -4.36
N MET A 65 0.72 -8.46 -4.17
CA MET A 65 1.69 -8.30 -5.25
C MET A 65 1.51 -9.39 -6.33
N ASN A 66 1.40 -10.64 -5.93
CA ASN A 66 1.26 -11.75 -6.87
C ASN A 66 -0.04 -11.65 -7.69
N ALA A 67 -1.16 -11.31 -7.04
CA ALA A 67 -2.45 -11.19 -7.69
C ALA A 67 -2.52 -9.98 -8.66
N GLN A 68 -1.86 -8.88 -8.32
CA GLN A 68 -2.05 -7.61 -9.02
C GLN A 68 -0.89 -7.21 -9.95
N ARG A 69 0.25 -7.90 -9.90
CA ARG A 69 1.47 -7.56 -10.64
C ARG A 69 1.22 -7.29 -12.13
N ALA A 70 0.53 -8.20 -12.80
CA ALA A 70 0.24 -8.07 -14.23
C ALA A 70 -0.69 -6.87 -14.53
N THR A 71 -1.62 -6.58 -13.64
CA THR A 71 -2.52 -5.43 -13.75
C THR A 71 -1.76 -4.13 -13.54
N TRP A 72 -0.87 -4.07 -12.54
CA TRP A 72 -0.03 -2.90 -12.32
C TRP A 72 0.88 -2.61 -13.52
N GLN A 73 1.53 -3.65 -14.06
CA GLN A 73 2.38 -3.49 -15.26
C GLN A 73 1.59 -2.89 -16.44
N ARG A 74 0.38 -3.40 -16.74
CA ARG A 74 -0.46 -2.86 -17.80
C ARG A 74 -0.85 -1.41 -17.57
N ASN A 75 -1.20 -1.07 -16.32
CA ASN A 75 -1.58 0.29 -15.95
C ASN A 75 -0.41 1.27 -16.07
N PHE A 76 0.79 0.88 -15.65
CA PHE A 76 2.01 1.67 -15.85
C PHE A 76 2.29 1.90 -17.33
N LEU A 77 2.24 0.85 -18.15
CA LEU A 77 2.44 0.96 -19.60
C LEU A 77 1.41 1.91 -20.25
N SER A 78 0.15 1.80 -19.86
CA SER A 78 -0.90 2.70 -20.34
C SER A 78 -0.66 4.14 -19.90
N GLY A 79 -0.31 4.34 -18.63
CA GLY A 79 0.01 5.66 -18.08
C GLY A 79 1.19 6.31 -18.78
N PHE A 80 2.29 5.58 -18.98
CA PHE A 80 3.47 6.13 -19.65
C PHE A 80 3.23 6.38 -21.15
N LYS A 81 2.35 5.62 -21.82
CA LYS A 81 1.87 5.97 -23.17
C LYS A 81 1.13 7.32 -23.18
N ALA A 82 0.29 7.57 -22.16
CA ALA A 82 -0.40 8.85 -22.04
C ALA A 82 0.59 10.00 -21.75
N VAL A 83 1.67 9.77 -20.98
CA VAL A 83 2.77 10.74 -20.80
C VAL A 83 3.45 11.04 -22.14
N ALA A 84 3.81 10.02 -22.90
CA ALA A 84 4.43 10.18 -24.22
C ALA A 84 3.55 10.97 -25.19
N ASN A 85 2.21 10.80 -25.11
CA ASN A 85 1.24 11.58 -25.87
C ASN A 85 1.00 13.00 -25.32
N GLY A 86 1.65 13.38 -24.21
CA GLY A 86 1.50 14.69 -23.59
C GLY A 86 0.16 14.92 -22.90
N GLN A 87 -0.60 13.86 -22.57
CA GLN A 87 -1.91 13.94 -21.95
C GLN A 87 -1.81 14.13 -20.42
N VAL A 88 -0.83 13.49 -19.80
CA VAL A 88 -0.57 13.53 -18.35
C VAL A 88 0.94 13.67 -18.09
N THR A 89 1.31 13.96 -16.85
CA THR A 89 2.71 14.00 -16.40
C THR A 89 3.12 12.66 -15.77
N THR A 90 4.42 12.39 -15.71
CA THR A 90 4.98 11.22 -15.02
C THR A 90 4.51 11.18 -13.57
N LYS A 91 4.55 12.32 -12.86
CA LYS A 91 4.10 12.42 -11.48
C LYS A 91 2.63 12.01 -11.31
N GLN A 92 1.75 12.49 -12.18
CA GLN A 92 0.32 12.12 -12.13
C GLN A 92 0.09 10.62 -12.30
N VAL A 93 0.83 9.96 -13.21
CA VAL A 93 0.74 8.51 -13.38
C VAL A 93 1.18 7.78 -12.11
N LEU A 94 2.30 8.21 -11.52
CA LEU A 94 2.84 7.57 -10.31
C LEU A 94 1.95 7.80 -9.09
N ASP A 95 1.38 9.00 -8.92
CA ASP A 95 0.43 9.29 -7.83
C ASP A 95 -0.83 8.42 -7.96
N GLN A 96 -1.42 8.31 -9.15
CA GLN A 96 -2.57 7.43 -9.38
C GLN A 96 -2.25 5.96 -9.10
N MET A 97 -1.07 5.50 -9.51
CA MET A 97 -0.63 4.14 -9.23
C MET A 97 -0.37 3.91 -7.75
N GLY A 98 0.25 4.88 -7.07
CA GLY A 98 0.49 4.83 -5.63
C GLY A 98 -0.81 4.70 -4.83
N MET A 99 -1.79 5.54 -5.12
CA MET A 99 -3.13 5.45 -4.52
C MET A 99 -3.78 4.09 -4.76
N LYS A 100 -3.72 3.58 -5.99
CA LYS A 100 -4.33 2.29 -6.34
C LYS A 100 -3.66 1.12 -5.64
N ILE A 101 -2.31 1.08 -5.64
CA ILE A 101 -1.55 0.00 -5.03
C ILE A 101 -1.73 0.02 -3.51
N SER A 102 -1.67 1.20 -2.87
CA SER A 102 -1.89 1.32 -1.42
C SER A 102 -3.30 0.86 -1.02
N ALA A 103 -4.33 1.20 -1.79
CA ALA A 103 -5.69 0.74 -1.55
C ALA A 103 -5.81 -0.80 -1.65
N GLN A 104 -5.17 -1.42 -2.63
CA GLN A 104 -5.18 -2.88 -2.80
C GLN A 104 -4.40 -3.61 -1.69
N ILE A 105 -3.32 -3.02 -1.17
CA ILE A 105 -2.62 -3.56 0.00
C ILE A 105 -3.52 -3.45 1.24
N LYS A 106 -4.21 -2.33 1.45
CA LYS A 106 -5.18 -2.16 2.54
C LYS A 106 -6.32 -3.18 2.45
N GLU A 107 -6.83 -3.43 1.26
CA GLU A 107 -7.82 -4.47 1.01
C GLU A 107 -7.28 -5.86 1.36
N SER A 108 -6.05 -6.18 0.95
CA SER A 108 -5.40 -7.44 1.30
C SER A 108 -5.25 -7.61 2.81
N ILE A 109 -4.82 -6.57 3.55
CA ILE A 109 -4.76 -6.60 5.02
C ILE A 109 -6.13 -6.91 5.62
N SER A 110 -7.18 -6.29 5.10
CA SER A 110 -8.54 -6.45 5.60
C SER A 110 -9.13 -7.82 5.30
N SER A 111 -8.67 -8.49 4.25
CA SER A 111 -9.14 -9.79 3.80
C SER A 111 -8.49 -10.97 4.52
N VAL A 112 -7.39 -10.75 5.25
CA VAL A 112 -6.70 -11.81 5.99
C VAL A 112 -7.59 -12.35 7.10
N THR A 113 -7.93 -13.64 7.01
CA THR A 113 -8.74 -14.37 8.01
C THR A 113 -7.99 -15.55 8.61
N SER A 114 -6.96 -16.04 7.94
CA SER A 114 -6.20 -17.23 8.33
C SER A 114 -4.70 -16.91 8.41
N PRO A 115 -3.96 -17.49 9.37
CA PRO A 115 -4.48 -18.22 10.53
C PRO A 115 -5.34 -17.36 11.46
N ALA A 116 -6.39 -17.94 12.03
CA ALA A 116 -7.26 -17.25 12.99
C ALA A 116 -6.48 -16.76 14.22
N LEU A 117 -7.06 -15.82 14.96
CA LEU A 117 -6.53 -15.40 16.24
C LEU A 117 -6.77 -16.50 17.28
N GLN A 118 -5.86 -16.63 18.24
CA GLN A 118 -6.09 -17.45 19.43
C GLN A 118 -7.24 -16.85 20.26
N GLU A 119 -8.03 -17.69 20.89
CA GLU A 119 -9.17 -17.27 21.73
C GLU A 119 -8.74 -16.26 22.79
N SER A 120 -7.62 -16.50 23.47
CA SER A 120 -7.07 -15.56 24.45
C SER A 120 -6.86 -14.15 23.90
N THR A 121 -6.48 -14.04 22.62
CA THR A 121 -6.31 -12.73 21.93
C THR A 121 -7.66 -12.10 21.65
N VAL A 122 -8.63 -12.88 21.21
CA VAL A 122 -10.00 -12.40 20.95
C VAL A 122 -10.62 -11.90 22.26
N ASP A 123 -10.51 -12.65 23.34
CA ASP A 123 -11.00 -12.28 24.68
C ASP A 123 -10.33 -11.01 25.21
N ALA A 124 -9.02 -10.88 25.01
CA ALA A 124 -8.30 -9.68 25.42
C ALA A 124 -8.79 -8.44 24.64
N ARG A 125 -9.09 -8.57 23.36
CA ARG A 125 -9.66 -7.49 22.54
C ARG A 125 -11.08 -7.16 22.99
N LEU A 126 -11.89 -8.16 23.27
CA LEU A 126 -13.25 -7.98 23.76
C LEU A 126 -13.28 -7.22 25.10
N ARG A 127 -12.43 -7.62 26.05
CA ARG A 127 -12.27 -6.92 27.34
C ARG A 127 -11.89 -5.45 27.18
N LYS A 128 -10.96 -5.13 26.26
CA LYS A 128 -10.58 -3.75 25.98
C LYS A 128 -11.71 -2.93 25.36
N LEU A 129 -12.52 -3.55 24.51
CA LEU A 129 -13.69 -2.91 23.91
C LEU A 129 -14.77 -2.61 24.95
N THR A 130 -15.09 -3.58 25.82
CA THR A 130 -16.10 -3.41 26.88
C THR A 130 -15.66 -2.42 27.96
N ALA A 131 -14.35 -2.31 28.21
CA ALA A 131 -13.78 -1.31 29.12
C ALA A 131 -13.68 0.10 28.53
N GLY A 132 -14.09 0.30 27.27
CA GLY A 132 -14.00 1.61 26.59
C GLY A 132 -12.57 2.08 26.30
N VAL A 133 -11.57 1.21 26.46
CA VAL A 133 -10.14 1.55 26.39
C VAL A 133 -9.60 1.50 24.94
N ALA A 134 -10.31 0.87 24.01
CA ALA A 134 -9.79 0.71 22.65
C ALA A 134 -10.83 1.12 21.61
N ALA A 135 -10.37 1.91 20.65
CA ALA A 135 -11.08 2.17 19.39
C ALA A 135 -11.07 0.93 18.48
N THR A 136 -11.50 -0.22 18.99
CA THR A 136 -11.64 -1.43 18.18
C THR A 136 -13.00 -1.37 17.50
N ALA A 137 -13.02 -1.26 16.19
CA ALA A 137 -14.28 -1.33 15.44
C ALA A 137 -14.98 -2.65 15.73
N LYS A 138 -16.28 -2.61 16.06
CA LYS A 138 -17.08 -3.79 16.45
C LYS A 138 -16.94 -5.01 15.50
N GLY A 139 -16.68 -4.78 14.20
CA GLY A 139 -16.49 -5.84 13.20
C GLY A 139 -15.08 -6.44 13.09
N SER A 140 -14.10 -5.95 13.87
CA SER A 140 -12.68 -6.33 13.69
C SER A 140 -12.10 -7.16 14.83
N ILE A 141 -12.87 -7.51 15.85
CA ILE A 141 -12.40 -8.25 17.04
C ILE A 141 -11.71 -9.56 16.64
N ALA A 142 -12.31 -10.30 15.72
CA ALA A 142 -11.79 -11.58 15.25
C ALA A 142 -10.82 -11.45 14.04
N LYS A 143 -10.72 -10.28 13.44
CA LYS A 143 -9.83 -10.08 12.28
C LYS A 143 -8.37 -9.95 12.72
N PRO A 144 -7.46 -10.77 12.19
CA PRO A 144 -6.07 -10.83 12.66
C PRO A 144 -5.32 -9.50 12.59
N LEU A 145 -5.39 -8.79 11.49
CA LEU A 145 -4.53 -7.63 11.21
C LEU A 145 -5.21 -6.27 11.45
N VAL A 146 -6.48 -6.25 11.87
CA VAL A 146 -7.30 -5.03 11.98
C VAL A 146 -7.78 -4.81 13.41
N ALA A 147 -6.87 -4.80 14.39
CA ALA A 147 -7.26 -4.56 15.80
C ALA A 147 -7.67 -3.11 16.05
N THR A 148 -6.77 -2.17 15.77
CA THR A 148 -6.97 -0.73 15.92
C THR A 148 -7.11 -0.03 14.57
N GLY A 149 -6.90 -0.74 13.47
CA GLY A 149 -6.81 -0.17 12.13
C GLY A 149 -5.49 0.57 11.86
N GLN A 150 -4.60 0.73 12.85
CA GLN A 150 -3.40 1.53 12.67
C GLN A 150 -2.49 0.99 11.57
N MET A 151 -2.22 -0.32 11.52
CA MET A 151 -1.44 -0.92 10.45
C MET A 151 -2.07 -0.68 9.08
N LEU A 152 -3.40 -0.85 8.97
CA LEU A 152 -4.15 -0.58 7.74
C LEU A 152 -4.00 0.88 7.30
N ASN A 153 -4.16 1.83 8.24
CA ASN A 153 -4.10 3.27 7.96
C ASN A 153 -2.68 3.76 7.66
N SER A 154 -1.66 3.00 8.08
CA SER A 154 -0.24 3.36 7.89
C SER A 154 0.32 2.93 6.53
N VAL A 155 -0.46 2.19 5.73
CA VAL A 155 -0.05 1.92 4.34
C VAL A 155 -0.19 3.21 3.54
N ASP A 156 0.92 3.66 2.96
CA ASP A 156 0.98 4.90 2.19
C ASP A 156 1.88 4.72 0.96
N TYR A 157 2.04 5.78 0.15
CA TYR A 157 2.93 5.79 -0.99
C TYR A 157 3.75 7.09 -1.04
N LYS A 158 4.92 7.00 -1.66
CA LYS A 158 5.81 8.14 -1.90
C LYS A 158 6.27 8.13 -3.35
N VAL A 159 6.15 9.27 -3.99
CA VAL A 159 6.65 9.52 -5.35
C VAL A 159 7.85 10.45 -5.28
N THR A 160 8.95 10.03 -5.92
CA THR A 160 10.12 10.87 -6.20
C THR A 160 10.27 10.89 -7.72
N ALA A 161 10.25 12.08 -8.32
CA ALA A 161 10.34 12.27 -9.78
C ALA A 161 11.14 13.52 -10.12
#